data_1113c725bdb83cd715f7dda322e679c8
#
_entry.id   1113c725bdb83cd715f7dda322e679c8
#
_cell.length_a   1.000
_cell.length_b   1.000
_cell.length_c   1.000
_cell.angle_alpha   90.00
_cell.angle_beta   90.00
_cell.angle_gamma   90.00
#
_symmetry.space_group_name_H-M   'P 1'
#
loop_
_entity.id
_entity.type
_entity.pdbx_description
1 polymer ?
#
loop_
_entity_poly.entity_id
_entity_poly.type
_entity_poly.pdbx_seq_one_letter_code
_entity_poly.pdbx_strand_id
1 'polypeptide(L)'
;TLVSRATLHNEDEIRRKDIRIGDTVMVRRAGDVIPEVVRSLPERRPADAAEVQLPAACPVCGAEVIRPAGEVVARCSGGLVCAAQRKQALWHFASRRAMDIDGLGEKVIDQLVDRNLVHDPADLYQLDSAKLVTLERMGEKSAANLLDALGRSRDTTLARFLYALGIREVGEATARALAQHFGTLDAVMHADETALEQVPDVGPVVATAIAAFFRQGNNQQVISALRERGVRWPETEVAQTQPLAGRRFVLTGTLSEP
;
A
#
# COMPACT_ATOMS: atom_id res chain seq x y z
N THR A 1 -31.10 18.16 -9.30
CA THR A 1 -29.62 18.07 -9.21
C THR A 1 -29.19 16.71 -9.74
N LEU A 2 -28.26 16.68 -10.70
CA LEU A 2 -27.68 15.45 -11.20
C LEU A 2 -26.63 14.96 -10.21
N VAL A 3 -26.77 13.71 -9.71
CA VAL A 3 -25.79 13.04 -8.86
C VAL A 3 -25.19 11.90 -9.66
N SER A 4 -23.92 12.02 -10.03
CA SER A 4 -23.20 11.03 -10.84
C SER A 4 -22.60 9.88 -10.03
N ARG A 5 -22.38 10.07 -8.73
CA ARG A 5 -21.78 9.09 -7.83
C ARG A 5 -22.40 9.17 -6.44
N ALA A 6 -22.82 8.05 -5.89
CA ALA A 6 -23.25 7.90 -4.50
C ALA A 6 -22.61 6.62 -3.94
N THR A 7 -22.19 6.64 -2.67
CA THR A 7 -21.60 5.46 -2.07
C THR A 7 -22.65 4.38 -1.81
N LEU A 8 -22.29 3.15 -2.06
CA LEU A 8 -23.01 1.93 -1.68
C LEU A 8 -22.38 1.27 -0.44
N HIS A 9 -21.34 1.90 0.15
CA HIS A 9 -20.51 1.43 1.24
C HIS A 9 -19.70 0.18 0.90
N ASN A 10 -20.32 -1.01 0.92
CA ASN A 10 -19.71 -2.30 0.65
C ASN A 10 -20.77 -3.30 0.15
N GLU A 11 -20.32 -4.50 -0.19
CA GLU A 11 -21.18 -5.56 -0.74
C GLU A 11 -22.27 -6.00 0.24
N ASP A 12 -21.98 -6.07 1.54
CA ASP A 12 -22.96 -6.47 2.55
C ASP A 12 -24.11 -5.45 2.65
N GLU A 13 -23.79 -4.16 2.55
CA GLU A 13 -24.78 -3.09 2.53
C GLU A 13 -25.63 -3.12 1.24
N ILE A 14 -25.03 -3.46 0.09
CA ILE A 14 -25.75 -3.65 -1.16
C ILE A 14 -26.76 -4.79 -1.01
N ARG A 15 -26.34 -5.94 -0.47
CA ARG A 15 -27.19 -7.10 -0.23
C ARG A 15 -28.27 -6.81 0.83
N ARG A 16 -27.88 -6.18 1.95
CA ARG A 16 -28.81 -5.84 3.03
C ARG A 16 -29.91 -4.90 2.57
N LYS A 17 -29.61 -3.98 1.67
CA LYS A 17 -30.57 -3.01 1.11
C LYS A 17 -31.29 -3.54 -0.14
N ASP A 18 -30.98 -4.77 -0.60
CA ASP A 18 -31.45 -5.37 -1.84
C ASP A 18 -31.37 -4.39 -3.02
N ILE A 19 -30.17 -3.82 -3.24
CA ILE A 19 -29.92 -2.89 -4.34
C ILE A 19 -29.50 -3.69 -5.57
N ARG A 20 -30.19 -3.45 -6.69
CA ARG A 20 -29.92 -4.11 -7.98
C ARG A 20 -29.51 -3.11 -9.05
N ILE A 21 -28.88 -3.60 -10.11
CA ILE A 21 -28.51 -2.79 -11.27
C ILE A 21 -29.81 -2.33 -11.96
N GLY A 22 -29.93 -1.05 -12.20
CA GLY A 22 -31.11 -0.42 -12.79
C GLY A 22 -32.16 0.06 -11.79
N ASP A 23 -31.98 -0.19 -10.47
CA ASP A 23 -32.92 0.26 -9.46
C ASP A 23 -33.06 1.80 -9.43
N THR A 24 -34.26 2.26 -9.17
CA THR A 24 -34.50 3.62 -8.66
C THR A 24 -34.17 3.61 -7.18
N VAL A 25 -33.32 4.56 -6.74
CA VAL A 25 -32.82 4.60 -5.35
C VAL A 25 -33.05 5.96 -4.70
N MET A 26 -33.21 5.96 -3.38
CA MET A 26 -33.21 7.16 -2.57
C MET A 26 -31.79 7.48 -2.13
N VAL A 27 -31.34 8.71 -2.41
CA VAL A 27 -30.00 9.21 -2.07
C VAL A 27 -30.13 10.33 -1.04
N ARG A 28 -29.25 10.33 -0.04
CA ARG A 28 -29.07 11.45 0.90
C ARG A 28 -27.59 11.88 0.95
N ARG A 29 -27.33 13.06 1.49
CA ARG A 29 -25.97 13.45 1.89
C ARG A 29 -25.67 12.93 3.29
N ALA A 30 -24.58 12.17 3.43
CA ALA A 30 -24.03 11.78 4.73
C ALA A 30 -23.03 12.83 5.18
N GLY A 31 -23.24 13.43 6.35
CA GLY A 31 -22.33 14.42 6.95
C GLY A 31 -22.05 15.63 6.03
N ASP A 32 -23.04 16.08 5.26
CA ASP A 32 -22.98 17.19 4.31
C ASP A 32 -22.00 17.06 3.13
N VAL A 33 -21.28 15.94 2.98
CA VAL A 33 -20.20 15.82 1.99
C VAL A 33 -20.45 14.70 0.97
N ILE A 34 -20.80 13.49 1.40
CA ILE A 34 -20.83 12.32 0.53
C ILE A 34 -22.26 11.85 0.25
N PRO A 35 -22.72 11.84 -1.02
CA PRO A 35 -24.00 11.21 -1.35
C PRO A 35 -23.94 9.70 -1.08
N GLU A 36 -24.95 9.17 -0.39
CA GLU A 36 -25.10 7.74 -0.12
C GLU A 36 -26.47 7.21 -0.55
N VAL A 37 -26.50 5.96 -0.97
CA VAL A 37 -27.76 5.27 -1.26
C VAL A 37 -28.37 4.79 0.05
N VAL A 38 -29.56 5.30 0.38
CA VAL A 38 -30.29 4.94 1.60
C VAL A 38 -31.02 3.62 1.41
N ARG A 39 -31.82 3.50 0.34
CA ARG A 39 -32.60 2.32 -0.02
C ARG A 39 -32.97 2.28 -1.48
N SER A 40 -33.33 1.12 -2.00
CA SER A 40 -34.02 0.96 -3.28
C SER A 40 -35.51 1.29 -3.15
N LEU A 41 -36.16 1.53 -4.29
CA LEU A 41 -37.61 1.69 -4.43
C LEU A 41 -38.12 0.47 -5.23
N PRO A 42 -38.46 -0.65 -4.56
CA PRO A 42 -38.82 -1.88 -5.25
C PRO A 42 -40.03 -1.73 -6.19
N GLU A 43 -40.93 -0.82 -5.86
CA GLU A 43 -42.10 -0.49 -6.68
C GLU A 43 -41.77 0.16 -8.05
N ARG A 44 -40.51 0.59 -8.22
CA ARG A 44 -39.97 1.18 -9.46
C ARG A 44 -38.87 0.34 -10.10
N ARG A 45 -38.67 -0.88 -9.57
CA ARG A 45 -37.63 -1.78 -10.06
C ARG A 45 -37.98 -2.32 -11.45
N PRO A 46 -37.04 -2.25 -12.43
CA PRO A 46 -37.20 -2.93 -13.71
C PRO A 46 -37.31 -4.43 -13.52
N ALA A 47 -38.09 -5.10 -14.37
CA ALA A 47 -38.32 -6.55 -14.29
C ALA A 47 -37.03 -7.36 -14.53
N ASP A 48 -36.06 -6.78 -15.23
CA ASP A 48 -34.74 -7.38 -15.57
C ASP A 48 -33.60 -6.91 -14.64
N ALA A 49 -33.92 -6.29 -13.52
CA ALA A 49 -32.94 -5.77 -12.56
C ALA A 49 -32.07 -6.92 -12.01
N ALA A 50 -30.78 -6.90 -12.34
CA ALA A 50 -29.81 -7.92 -11.93
C ALA A 50 -29.20 -7.63 -10.56
N GLU A 51 -28.85 -8.69 -9.82
CA GLU A 51 -28.09 -8.56 -8.59
C GLU A 51 -26.69 -8.01 -8.85
N VAL A 52 -26.20 -7.18 -7.93
CA VAL A 52 -24.83 -6.69 -7.98
C VAL A 52 -23.91 -7.80 -7.47
N GLN A 53 -23.04 -8.28 -8.34
CA GLN A 53 -22.01 -9.24 -8.01
C GLN A 53 -20.65 -8.63 -8.26
N LEU A 54 -19.75 -8.71 -7.25
CA LEU A 54 -18.36 -8.33 -7.45
C LEU A 54 -17.64 -9.44 -8.26
N PRO A 55 -16.72 -9.06 -9.15
CA PRO A 55 -15.99 -10.04 -9.93
C PRO A 55 -15.07 -10.86 -9.02
N ALA A 56 -14.98 -12.19 -9.26
CA ALA A 56 -14.05 -13.08 -8.57
C ALA A 56 -12.58 -12.82 -8.96
N ALA A 57 -12.36 -12.30 -10.16
CA ALA A 57 -11.05 -11.89 -10.65
C ALA A 57 -11.01 -10.39 -10.92
N CYS A 58 -9.85 -9.78 -10.65
CA CYS A 58 -9.65 -8.34 -10.91
C CYS A 58 -9.79 -8.04 -12.41
N PRO A 59 -10.65 -7.09 -12.81
CA PRO A 59 -10.85 -6.77 -14.23
C PRO A 59 -9.62 -6.12 -14.88
N VAL A 60 -8.63 -5.70 -14.10
CA VAL A 60 -7.42 -5.03 -14.60
C VAL A 60 -6.24 -5.98 -14.74
N CYS A 61 -6.02 -6.86 -13.75
CA CYS A 61 -4.83 -7.73 -13.75
C CYS A 61 -5.13 -9.23 -13.72
N GLY A 62 -6.42 -9.63 -13.65
CA GLY A 62 -6.83 -11.02 -13.57
C GLY A 62 -6.56 -11.73 -12.23
N ALA A 63 -5.89 -11.07 -11.29
CA ALA A 63 -5.62 -11.65 -9.99
C ALA A 63 -6.92 -11.86 -9.20
N GLU A 64 -6.92 -12.85 -8.31
CA GLU A 64 -8.06 -13.17 -7.46
C GLU A 64 -8.51 -11.95 -6.64
N VAL A 65 -9.82 -11.76 -6.54
CA VAL A 65 -10.43 -10.79 -5.63
C VAL A 65 -10.77 -11.51 -4.35
N ILE A 66 -10.06 -11.20 -3.28
CA ILE A 66 -10.20 -11.85 -1.98
C ILE A 66 -10.91 -10.94 -0.98
N ARG A 67 -11.75 -11.55 -0.15
CA ARG A 67 -12.36 -10.92 1.01
C ARG A 67 -11.97 -11.72 2.24
N PRO A 68 -10.98 -11.23 3.04
CA PRO A 68 -10.57 -11.92 4.26
C PRO A 68 -11.73 -12.11 5.25
N ALA A 69 -11.68 -13.18 6.03
CA ALA A 69 -12.68 -13.44 7.05
C ALA A 69 -12.78 -12.27 8.05
N GLY A 70 -14.00 -11.80 8.29
CA GLY A 70 -14.25 -10.64 9.18
C GLY A 70 -14.13 -9.28 8.50
N GLU A 71 -13.72 -9.20 7.23
CA GLU A 71 -13.69 -7.94 6.48
C GLU A 71 -14.93 -7.75 5.61
N VAL A 72 -15.31 -6.48 5.44
CA VAL A 72 -16.47 -6.09 4.62
C VAL A 72 -16.10 -5.67 3.19
N VAL A 73 -14.80 -5.56 2.89
CA VAL A 73 -14.30 -5.09 1.61
C VAL A 73 -13.51 -6.18 0.89
N ALA A 74 -13.98 -6.56 -0.31
CA ALA A 74 -13.24 -7.41 -1.23
C ALA A 74 -12.17 -6.60 -1.98
N ARG A 75 -10.98 -7.18 -2.20
CA ARG A 75 -9.83 -6.50 -2.81
C ARG A 75 -9.09 -7.42 -3.78
N CYS A 76 -8.52 -6.82 -4.81
CA CYS A 76 -7.60 -7.51 -5.70
C CYS A 76 -6.30 -7.90 -4.96
N SER A 77 -5.91 -9.16 -5.07
CA SER A 77 -4.66 -9.70 -4.48
C SER A 77 -3.40 -9.34 -5.28
N GLY A 78 -3.53 -8.69 -6.45
CA GLY A 78 -2.41 -8.39 -7.36
C GLY A 78 -1.37 -7.40 -6.85
N GLY A 79 -1.58 -6.78 -5.68
CA GLY A 79 -0.59 -5.98 -4.96
C GLY A 79 0.21 -5.01 -5.83
N LEU A 80 1.54 -5.11 -5.77
CA LEU A 80 2.48 -4.24 -6.50
C LEU A 80 2.39 -4.36 -8.03
N VAL A 81 1.82 -5.45 -8.54
CA VAL A 81 1.78 -5.75 -9.99
C VAL A 81 0.48 -5.30 -10.66
N CYS A 82 -0.60 -5.11 -9.91
CA CYS A 82 -1.87 -4.66 -10.46
C CYS A 82 -1.79 -3.22 -10.98
N ALA A 83 -2.03 -3.03 -12.28
CA ALA A 83 -1.96 -1.69 -12.90
C ALA A 83 -2.87 -0.65 -12.24
N ALA A 84 -4.05 -1.06 -11.73
CA ALA A 84 -4.95 -0.17 -11.00
C ALA A 84 -4.40 0.26 -9.63
N GLN A 85 -3.59 -0.57 -8.98
CA GLN A 85 -2.99 -0.30 -7.66
C GLN A 85 -1.59 0.28 -7.79
N ARG A 86 -0.93 0.08 -8.93
CA ARG A 86 0.46 0.45 -9.21
C ARG A 86 0.75 1.92 -8.90
N LYS A 87 -0.07 2.83 -9.40
CA LYS A 87 0.12 4.27 -9.17
C LYS A 87 0.14 4.60 -7.68
N GLN A 88 -0.82 4.06 -6.94
CA GLN A 88 -0.90 4.26 -5.49
C GLN A 88 0.26 3.58 -4.75
N ALA A 89 0.66 2.38 -5.16
CA ALA A 89 1.79 1.67 -4.58
C ALA A 89 3.12 2.42 -4.81
N LEU A 90 3.35 2.93 -6.02
CA LEU A 90 4.52 3.75 -6.34
C LEU A 90 4.52 5.09 -5.58
N TRP A 91 3.37 5.73 -5.46
CA TRP A 91 3.24 6.95 -4.67
C TRP A 91 3.53 6.72 -3.19
N HIS A 92 3.01 5.62 -2.61
CA HIS A 92 3.33 5.21 -1.25
C HIS A 92 4.82 4.94 -1.09
N PHE A 93 5.40 4.13 -1.99
CA PHE A 93 6.82 3.79 -1.99
C PHE A 93 7.72 5.02 -2.03
N ALA A 94 7.38 6.03 -2.86
CA ALA A 94 8.15 7.26 -3.00
C ALA A 94 7.96 8.24 -1.84
N SER A 95 6.93 8.07 -1.01
CA SER A 95 6.53 9.03 0.02
C SER A 95 7.65 9.30 1.03
N ARG A 96 7.59 10.49 1.67
CA ARG A 96 8.59 10.95 2.64
C ARG A 96 8.83 9.98 3.80
N ARG A 97 7.79 9.26 4.21
CA ARG A 97 7.88 8.28 5.31
C ARG A 97 8.40 6.91 4.87
N ALA A 98 8.34 6.64 3.56
CA ALA A 98 8.87 5.44 2.93
C ALA A 98 10.27 5.68 2.38
N MET A 99 10.49 5.63 1.08
CA MET A 99 11.82 5.78 0.46
C MET A 99 12.26 7.24 0.28
N ASP A 100 11.38 8.23 0.50
CA ASP A 100 11.67 9.67 0.47
C ASP A 100 12.29 10.14 -0.86
N ILE A 101 11.59 9.85 -1.95
CA ILE A 101 12.07 10.19 -3.29
C ILE A 101 11.47 11.53 -3.72
N ASP A 102 12.20 12.61 -3.46
CA ASP A 102 11.80 13.95 -3.87
C ASP A 102 11.66 14.07 -5.39
N GLY A 103 10.62 14.81 -5.81
CA GLY A 103 10.33 14.99 -7.23
C GLY A 103 9.48 13.90 -7.86
N LEU A 104 9.27 12.76 -7.19
CA LEU A 104 8.42 11.67 -7.64
C LEU A 104 6.98 11.82 -7.10
N GLY A 105 6.32 12.93 -7.46
CA GLY A 105 4.93 13.19 -7.08
C GLY A 105 3.92 12.45 -7.97
N GLU A 106 2.63 12.52 -7.59
CA GLU A 106 1.51 11.83 -8.23
C GLU A 106 1.50 12.02 -9.77
N LYS A 107 1.65 13.26 -10.26
CA LYS A 107 1.64 13.56 -11.71
C LYS A 107 2.79 12.94 -12.48
N VAL A 108 3.96 12.78 -11.86
CA VAL A 108 5.11 12.13 -12.48
C VAL A 108 4.88 10.62 -12.51
N ILE A 109 4.41 10.05 -11.41
CA ILE A 109 4.04 8.63 -11.32
C ILE A 109 2.97 8.27 -12.35
N ASP A 110 1.94 9.09 -12.49
CA ASP A 110 0.88 8.89 -13.49
C ASP A 110 1.48 8.78 -14.91
N GLN A 111 2.34 9.71 -15.28
CA GLN A 111 2.98 9.70 -16.59
C GLN A 111 3.90 8.48 -16.79
N LEU A 112 4.69 8.12 -15.76
CA LEU A 112 5.58 6.95 -15.82
C LEU A 112 4.79 5.65 -16.03
N VAL A 113 3.68 5.49 -15.32
CA VAL A 113 2.82 4.30 -15.44
C VAL A 113 2.05 4.30 -16.77
N ASP A 114 1.43 5.43 -17.15
CA ASP A 114 0.60 5.53 -18.36
C ASP A 114 1.43 5.36 -19.64
N ARG A 115 2.71 5.72 -19.59
CA ARG A 115 3.67 5.51 -20.70
C ARG A 115 4.40 4.16 -20.63
N ASN A 116 4.04 3.28 -19.69
CA ASN A 116 4.68 1.98 -19.48
C ASN A 116 6.20 2.06 -19.22
N LEU A 117 6.68 3.14 -18.61
CA LEU A 117 8.07 3.31 -18.23
C LEU A 117 8.41 2.64 -16.90
N VAL A 118 7.40 2.43 -16.04
CA VAL A 118 7.53 1.84 -14.72
C VAL A 118 6.36 0.88 -14.46
N HIS A 119 6.69 -0.37 -14.10
CA HIS A 119 5.72 -1.44 -13.82
C HIS A 119 5.70 -1.83 -12.34
N ASP A 120 6.80 -1.61 -11.64
CA ASP A 120 6.94 -1.86 -10.20
C ASP A 120 7.95 -0.89 -9.57
N PRO A 121 8.10 -0.86 -8.25
CA PRO A 121 9.05 0.03 -7.56
C PRO A 121 10.52 -0.15 -7.99
N ALA A 122 10.92 -1.33 -8.43
CA ALA A 122 12.30 -1.58 -8.85
C ALA A 122 12.65 -0.89 -10.17
N ASP A 123 11.66 -0.70 -11.05
CA ASP A 123 11.86 0.01 -12.33
C ASP A 123 12.21 1.48 -12.14
N LEU A 124 11.82 2.09 -11.01
CA LEU A 124 12.19 3.47 -10.68
C LEU A 124 13.70 3.68 -10.71
N TYR A 125 14.46 2.68 -10.26
CA TYR A 125 15.92 2.72 -10.19
C TYR A 125 16.62 2.44 -11.52
N GLN A 126 15.84 2.18 -12.61
CA GLN A 126 16.32 2.04 -14.00
C GLN A 126 15.98 3.25 -14.87
N LEU A 127 15.37 4.28 -14.28
CA LEU A 127 15.09 5.52 -14.99
C LEU A 127 16.40 6.25 -15.29
N ASP A 128 16.44 6.87 -16.47
CA ASP A 128 17.54 7.71 -16.94
C ASP A 128 17.01 9.09 -17.35
N SER A 129 17.94 10.02 -17.58
CA SER A 129 17.60 11.39 -17.98
C SER A 129 16.83 11.43 -19.31
N ALA A 130 17.18 10.56 -20.27
CA ALA A 130 16.55 10.52 -21.59
C ALA A 130 15.06 10.18 -21.50
N LYS A 131 14.70 9.23 -20.61
CA LYS A 131 13.29 8.88 -20.35
C LYS A 131 12.57 9.99 -19.60
N LEU A 132 13.19 10.56 -18.56
CA LEU A 132 12.55 11.55 -17.71
C LEU A 132 12.24 12.86 -18.45
N VAL A 133 13.12 13.36 -19.31
CA VAL A 133 12.88 14.62 -20.06
C VAL A 133 11.75 14.49 -21.09
N THR A 134 11.28 13.28 -21.40
CA THR A 134 10.10 13.08 -22.24
C THR A 134 8.78 13.37 -21.50
N LEU A 135 8.81 13.43 -20.17
CA LEU A 135 7.63 13.67 -19.36
C LEU A 135 7.22 15.15 -19.40
N GLU A 136 5.94 15.41 -19.33
CA GLU A 136 5.44 16.78 -19.30
C GLU A 136 5.97 17.54 -18.07
N ARG A 137 6.45 18.75 -18.30
CA ARG A 137 7.00 19.64 -17.27
C ARG A 137 8.24 19.09 -16.57
N MET A 138 8.95 18.14 -17.17
CA MET A 138 10.18 17.58 -16.66
C MET A 138 11.36 18.08 -17.52
N GLY A 139 12.00 19.17 -17.07
CA GLY A 139 13.22 19.68 -17.70
C GLY A 139 14.48 18.94 -17.19
N GLU A 140 15.63 19.15 -17.83
CA GLU A 140 16.89 18.50 -17.50
C GLU A 140 17.26 18.62 -16.00
N LYS A 141 17.11 19.83 -15.43
CA LYS A 141 17.39 20.05 -14.01
C LYS A 141 16.47 19.24 -13.08
N SER A 142 15.18 19.15 -13.41
CA SER A 142 14.23 18.37 -12.61
C SER A 142 14.50 16.86 -12.75
N ALA A 143 14.86 16.42 -13.94
CA ALA A 143 15.25 15.04 -14.19
C ALA A 143 16.52 14.67 -13.40
N ALA A 144 17.56 15.53 -13.42
CA ALA A 144 18.76 15.33 -12.63
C ALA A 144 18.47 15.26 -11.13
N ASN A 145 17.69 16.19 -10.58
CA ASN A 145 17.30 16.19 -9.17
C ASN A 145 16.55 14.91 -8.77
N LEU A 146 15.65 14.41 -9.64
CA LEU A 146 14.93 13.16 -9.39
C LEU A 146 15.88 11.95 -9.41
N LEU A 147 16.83 11.89 -10.34
CA LEU A 147 17.84 10.83 -10.40
C LEU A 147 18.74 10.85 -9.15
N ASP A 148 19.12 12.03 -8.69
CA ASP A 148 19.88 12.19 -7.44
C ASP A 148 19.07 11.73 -6.23
N ALA A 149 17.75 12.04 -6.17
CA ALA A 149 16.86 11.58 -5.11
C ALA A 149 16.72 10.06 -5.13
N LEU A 150 16.56 9.44 -6.31
CA LEU A 150 16.57 7.98 -6.47
C LEU A 150 17.92 7.38 -6.04
N GLY A 151 19.03 8.05 -6.35
CA GLY A 151 20.36 7.64 -5.89
C GLY A 151 20.46 7.59 -4.37
N ARG A 152 20.05 8.66 -3.69
CA ARG A 152 20.06 8.74 -2.22
C ARG A 152 19.13 7.76 -1.55
N SER A 153 17.95 7.49 -2.13
CA SER A 153 16.95 6.60 -1.56
C SER A 153 17.39 5.13 -1.51
N ARG A 154 18.47 4.75 -2.22
CA ARG A 154 19.05 3.40 -2.11
C ARG A 154 19.57 3.12 -0.72
N ASP A 155 20.10 4.11 -0.02
CA ASP A 155 20.57 4.00 1.37
C ASP A 155 19.40 4.33 2.31
N THR A 156 18.81 3.32 2.91
CA THR A 156 17.62 3.44 3.76
C THR A 156 17.76 2.67 5.08
N THR A 157 16.67 2.38 5.76
CA THR A 157 16.62 1.48 6.91
C THR A 157 15.67 0.32 6.63
N LEU A 158 15.87 -0.83 7.28
CA LEU A 158 14.95 -1.96 7.13
C LEU A 158 13.50 -1.58 7.47
N ALA A 159 13.30 -0.77 8.51
CA ALA A 159 11.97 -0.29 8.90
C ALA A 159 11.29 0.54 7.80
N ARG A 160 12.03 1.47 7.19
CA ARG A 160 11.49 2.29 6.08
C ARG A 160 11.21 1.46 4.85
N PHE A 161 12.09 0.50 4.55
CA PHE A 161 11.90 -0.42 3.43
C PHE A 161 10.65 -1.29 3.62
N LEU A 162 10.48 -1.91 4.80
CA LEU A 162 9.27 -2.68 5.12
C LEU A 162 7.98 -1.84 5.01
N TYR A 163 8.02 -0.61 5.48
CA TYR A 163 6.89 0.31 5.32
C TYR A 163 6.65 0.66 3.85
N ALA A 164 7.72 0.90 3.08
CA ALA A 164 7.65 1.23 1.66
C ALA A 164 7.04 0.14 0.78
N LEU A 165 7.17 -1.14 1.18
CA LEU A 165 6.53 -2.27 0.49
C LEU A 165 5.00 -2.19 0.50
N GLY A 166 4.40 -1.36 1.36
CA GLY A 166 2.95 -1.18 1.41
C GLY A 166 2.20 -2.43 1.85
N ILE A 167 2.82 -3.25 2.69
CA ILE A 167 2.17 -4.44 3.27
C ILE A 167 0.94 -3.98 4.05
N ARG A 168 -0.17 -4.64 3.79
CA ARG A 168 -1.43 -4.29 4.42
C ARG A 168 -1.34 -4.38 5.95
N GLU A 169 -2.00 -3.45 6.65
CA GLU A 169 -2.00 -3.31 8.12
C GLU A 169 -0.59 -3.03 8.72
N VAL A 170 0.45 -2.88 7.89
CA VAL A 170 1.79 -2.55 8.36
C VAL A 170 2.03 -1.04 8.21
N GLY A 171 1.87 -0.33 9.32
CA GLY A 171 2.23 1.08 9.46
C GLY A 171 3.72 1.27 9.81
N GLU A 172 4.17 2.54 9.93
CA GLU A 172 5.55 2.87 10.30
C GLU A 172 5.98 2.25 11.65
N ALA A 173 5.07 2.25 12.65
CA ALA A 173 5.34 1.67 13.96
C ALA A 173 5.54 0.15 13.86
N THR A 174 4.63 -0.54 13.17
CA THR A 174 4.73 -1.99 12.94
C THR A 174 5.97 -2.36 12.15
N ALA A 175 6.29 -1.62 11.07
CA ALA A 175 7.50 -1.85 10.27
C ALA A 175 8.77 -1.69 11.12
N ARG A 176 8.79 -0.71 12.03
CA ARG A 176 9.89 -0.52 12.98
C ARG A 176 10.01 -1.68 13.97
N ALA A 177 8.88 -2.11 14.54
CA ALA A 177 8.85 -3.24 15.47
C ALA A 177 9.35 -4.53 14.80
N LEU A 178 8.91 -4.81 13.56
CA LEU A 178 9.38 -5.94 12.76
C LEU A 178 10.91 -5.87 12.52
N ALA A 179 11.41 -4.71 12.10
CA ALA A 179 12.84 -4.51 11.85
C ALA A 179 13.68 -4.71 13.13
N GLN A 180 13.19 -4.24 14.27
CA GLN A 180 13.87 -4.41 15.57
C GLN A 180 13.83 -5.84 16.07
N HIS A 181 12.70 -6.53 15.88
CA HIS A 181 12.53 -7.91 16.37
C HIS A 181 13.33 -8.91 15.56
N PHE A 182 13.28 -8.81 14.22
CA PHE A 182 13.92 -9.79 13.33
C PHE A 182 15.33 -9.39 12.89
N GLY A 183 15.70 -8.12 12.92
CA GLY A 183 17.01 -7.60 12.54
C GLY A 183 17.31 -7.63 11.04
N THR A 184 16.86 -8.64 10.32
CA THR A 184 17.10 -8.82 8.88
C THR A 184 15.80 -8.97 8.09
N LEU A 185 15.82 -8.58 6.80
CA LEU A 185 14.69 -8.79 5.90
C LEU A 185 14.37 -10.26 5.71
N ASP A 186 15.41 -11.08 5.56
CA ASP A 186 15.27 -12.52 5.31
C ASP A 186 14.55 -13.22 6.49
N ALA A 187 14.85 -12.79 7.73
CA ALA A 187 14.14 -13.29 8.90
C ALA A 187 12.66 -12.92 8.90
N VAL A 188 12.31 -11.69 8.50
CA VAL A 188 10.90 -11.27 8.35
C VAL A 188 10.20 -12.06 7.25
N MET A 189 10.85 -12.26 6.11
CA MET A 189 10.27 -12.95 4.94
C MET A 189 9.96 -14.43 5.22
N HIS A 190 10.75 -15.09 6.07
CA HIS A 190 10.62 -16.52 6.40
C HIS A 190 9.86 -16.77 7.71
N ALA A 191 9.49 -15.72 8.45
CA ALA A 191 8.73 -15.85 9.68
C ALA A 191 7.32 -16.40 9.39
N ASP A 192 6.90 -17.39 10.19
CA ASP A 192 5.52 -17.84 10.20
C ASP A 192 4.61 -16.89 11.00
N GLU A 193 3.31 -17.13 10.92
CA GLU A 193 2.32 -16.27 11.59
C GLU A 193 2.53 -16.26 13.12
N THR A 194 2.94 -17.38 13.71
CA THR A 194 3.21 -17.50 15.15
C THR A 194 4.41 -16.64 15.57
N ALA A 195 5.50 -16.67 14.79
CA ALA A 195 6.67 -15.83 15.03
C ALA A 195 6.37 -14.34 14.84
N LEU A 196 5.56 -14.00 13.83
CA LEU A 196 5.13 -12.63 13.58
C LEU A 196 4.27 -12.08 14.74
N GLU A 197 3.41 -12.89 15.35
CA GLU A 197 2.59 -12.49 16.51
C GLU A 197 3.42 -12.23 17.79
N GLN A 198 4.69 -12.62 17.84
CA GLN A 198 5.59 -12.25 18.95
C GLN A 198 6.07 -10.80 18.87
N VAL A 199 5.89 -10.14 17.74
CA VAL A 199 6.26 -8.73 17.56
C VAL A 199 5.21 -7.84 18.25
N PRO A 200 5.63 -6.84 19.05
CA PRO A 200 4.70 -5.90 19.67
C PRO A 200 3.75 -5.26 18.65
N ASP A 201 2.48 -5.15 19.01
CA ASP A 201 1.40 -4.58 18.17
C ASP A 201 1.12 -5.35 16.86
N VAL A 202 1.60 -6.59 16.72
CA VAL A 202 1.25 -7.49 15.62
C VAL A 202 0.26 -8.55 16.13
N GLY A 203 -1.01 -8.38 15.75
CA GLY A 203 -2.04 -9.38 16.01
C GLY A 203 -2.21 -10.35 14.83
N PRO A 204 -3.10 -11.38 14.97
CA PRO A 204 -3.32 -12.41 13.94
C PRO A 204 -3.61 -11.86 12.54
N VAL A 205 -4.42 -10.81 12.44
CA VAL A 205 -4.77 -10.18 11.15
C VAL A 205 -3.54 -9.60 10.46
N VAL A 206 -2.69 -8.92 11.21
CA VAL A 206 -1.45 -8.31 10.69
C VAL A 206 -0.44 -9.40 10.33
N ALA A 207 -0.26 -10.40 11.18
CA ALA A 207 0.63 -11.54 10.94
C ALA A 207 0.25 -12.29 9.66
N THR A 208 -1.04 -12.61 9.49
CA THR A 208 -1.56 -13.23 8.26
C THR A 208 -1.30 -12.36 7.03
N ALA A 209 -1.50 -11.03 7.12
CA ALA A 209 -1.26 -10.12 6.00
C ALA A 209 0.23 -10.09 5.60
N ILE A 210 1.14 -10.04 6.57
CA ILE A 210 2.60 -10.07 6.34
C ILE A 210 3.01 -11.38 5.69
N ALA A 211 2.61 -12.51 6.27
CA ALA A 211 2.94 -13.83 5.74
C ALA A 211 2.39 -14.04 4.32
N ALA A 212 1.14 -13.62 4.07
CA ALA A 212 0.54 -13.69 2.74
C ALA A 212 1.29 -12.82 1.72
N PHE A 213 1.74 -11.62 2.09
CA PHE A 213 2.50 -10.74 1.21
C PHE A 213 3.84 -11.38 0.77
N PHE A 214 4.60 -11.94 1.71
CA PHE A 214 5.89 -12.55 1.40
C PHE A 214 5.80 -13.92 0.72
N ARG A 215 4.68 -14.63 0.84
CA ARG A 215 4.42 -15.86 0.07
C ARG A 215 4.18 -15.62 -1.42
N GLN A 216 3.84 -14.39 -1.82
CA GLN A 216 3.59 -14.08 -3.22
C GLN A 216 4.88 -13.95 -4.01
N GLY A 217 5.07 -14.80 -5.02
CA GLY A 217 6.28 -14.83 -5.86
C GLY A 217 6.58 -13.50 -6.55
N ASN A 218 5.55 -12.77 -7.00
CA ASN A 218 5.71 -11.46 -7.62
C ASN A 218 6.30 -10.42 -6.63
N ASN A 219 5.87 -10.44 -5.37
CA ASN A 219 6.42 -9.53 -4.35
C ASN A 219 7.88 -9.87 -4.04
N GLN A 220 8.21 -11.17 -3.96
CA GLN A 220 9.60 -11.62 -3.78
C GLN A 220 10.49 -11.19 -4.94
N GLN A 221 10.01 -11.28 -6.19
CA GLN A 221 10.74 -10.82 -7.38
C GLN A 221 11.01 -9.31 -7.34
N VAL A 222 10.02 -8.49 -6.97
CA VAL A 222 10.19 -7.03 -6.81
C VAL A 222 11.21 -6.72 -5.72
N ILE A 223 11.16 -7.41 -4.58
CA ILE A 223 12.12 -7.24 -3.48
C ILE A 223 13.54 -7.61 -3.92
N SER A 224 13.72 -8.75 -4.60
CA SER A 224 15.01 -9.16 -5.16
C SER A 224 15.56 -8.12 -6.12
N ALA A 225 14.70 -7.67 -7.06
CA ALA A 225 15.06 -6.64 -8.02
C ALA A 225 15.46 -5.31 -7.36
N LEU A 226 14.79 -4.88 -6.30
CA LEU A 226 15.16 -3.68 -5.53
C LEU A 226 16.56 -3.83 -4.90
N ARG A 227 16.84 -4.98 -4.29
CA ARG A 227 18.18 -5.27 -3.73
C ARG A 227 19.27 -5.31 -4.81
N GLU A 228 19.01 -5.96 -5.94
CA GLU A 228 19.93 -6.00 -7.09
C GLU A 228 20.23 -4.61 -7.66
N ARG A 229 19.26 -3.68 -7.58
CA ARG A 229 19.42 -2.27 -8.00
C ARG A 229 20.06 -1.39 -6.92
N GLY A 230 20.58 -1.99 -5.85
CA GLY A 230 21.39 -1.34 -4.83
C GLY A 230 20.61 -0.72 -3.68
N VAL A 231 19.31 -1.05 -3.51
CA VAL A 231 18.60 -0.68 -2.28
C VAL A 231 19.16 -1.50 -1.12
N ARG A 232 19.64 -0.81 -0.08
CA ARG A 232 20.36 -1.41 1.03
C ARG A 232 20.13 -0.66 2.34
N TRP A 233 20.38 -1.34 3.42
CA TRP A 233 20.34 -0.82 4.78
C TRP A 233 21.39 -1.54 5.64
N PRO A 234 21.88 -0.89 6.72
CA PRO A 234 22.70 -1.57 7.68
C PRO A 234 21.89 -2.65 8.39
N GLU A 235 22.41 -3.87 8.45
CA GLU A 235 21.81 -4.93 9.28
C GLU A 235 21.94 -4.52 10.74
N THR A 236 20.85 -4.62 11.48
CA THR A 236 20.83 -4.33 12.90
C THR A 236 21.06 -5.65 13.63
N GLU A 237 22.16 -5.76 14.38
CA GLU A 237 22.30 -6.85 15.34
C GLU A 237 21.13 -6.79 16.32
N VAL A 238 20.33 -7.84 16.35
CA VAL A 238 19.26 -7.96 17.35
C VAL A 238 19.93 -8.05 18.71
N ALA A 239 19.77 -7.01 19.52
CA ALA A 239 20.32 -7.01 20.87
C ALA A 239 19.69 -8.18 21.65
N GLN A 240 20.45 -9.23 21.86
CA GLN A 240 20.02 -10.43 22.60
C GLN A 240 19.67 -10.14 24.06
N THR A 241 20.07 -8.98 24.57
CA THR A 241 19.76 -8.53 25.93
C THR A 241 19.21 -7.10 25.88
N GLN A 242 18.05 -6.92 26.47
CA GLN A 242 17.47 -5.58 26.71
C GLN A 242 17.63 -5.26 28.22
N PRO A 243 18.79 -4.72 28.65
CA PRO A 243 19.08 -4.50 30.08
C PRO A 243 18.12 -3.51 30.75
N LEU A 244 17.35 -2.78 29.96
CA LEU A 244 16.36 -1.81 30.43
C LEU A 244 14.90 -2.25 30.17
N ALA A 245 14.68 -3.49 29.73
CA ALA A 245 13.35 -4.02 29.48
C ALA A 245 12.48 -3.89 30.76
N GLY A 246 11.25 -3.39 30.58
CA GLY A 246 10.30 -3.19 31.67
C GLY A 246 10.59 -1.97 32.58
N ARG A 247 11.66 -1.21 32.37
CA ARG A 247 11.92 0.04 33.12
C ARG A 247 11.27 1.23 32.41
N ARG A 248 10.62 2.06 33.22
CA ARG A 248 10.03 3.35 32.73
C ARG A 248 10.98 4.47 33.11
N PHE A 249 11.39 5.27 32.13
CA PHE A 249 12.23 6.46 32.31
C PHE A 249 11.40 7.70 32.10
N VAL A 250 11.62 8.70 32.98
CA VAL A 250 11.08 10.05 32.83
C VAL A 250 12.27 10.99 32.71
N LEU A 251 12.41 11.63 31.55
CA LEU A 251 13.44 12.65 31.32
C LEU A 251 12.88 13.98 31.83
N THR A 252 13.54 14.55 32.84
CA THR A 252 13.23 15.88 33.37
C THR A 252 14.45 16.77 33.21
N GLY A 253 14.27 17.91 32.53
CA GLY A 253 15.34 18.89 32.29
C GLY A 253 15.80 18.95 30.85
N THR A 254 16.70 19.87 30.56
CA THR A 254 17.35 20.06 29.24
C THR A 254 18.54 19.11 29.14
N LEU A 255 18.56 18.26 28.13
CA LEU A 255 19.73 17.44 27.82
C LEU A 255 20.82 18.33 27.22
N SER A 256 22.08 18.14 27.60
CA SER A 256 23.23 18.88 27.10
C SER A 256 23.64 18.48 25.67
N GLU A 257 23.18 17.34 25.20
CA GLU A 257 23.38 16.83 23.82
C GLU A 257 22.10 16.13 23.33
N PRO A 258 21.78 16.21 22.01
CA PRO A 258 20.56 15.62 21.46
C PRO A 258 20.59 14.09 21.38
#